data_62dd3fa546d6fdbb79bff6bb4d01e0e9
#
_entry.id   62dd3fa546d6fdbb79bff6bb4d01e0e9
#
_cell.length_a   1.000
_cell.length_b   1.000
_cell.length_c   1.000
_cell.angle_alpha   90.00
_cell.angle_beta   90.00
_cell.angle_gamma   90.00
#
_symmetry.space_group_name_H-M   'P 1'
#
loop_
_entity.id
_entity.type
_entity.pdbx_description
1 polymer ?
#
loop_
_entity_poly.entity_id
_entity_poly.type
_entity_poly.pdbx_seq_one_letter_code
_entity_poly.pdbx_strand_id
1 'polypeptide(L)'
;MTENQTEVKKVDVATLRSQLTKKNEQYILQLERSLKEAQVSKSKIASTLEEMLPVLVEKQKKGLTARQLFGTVTQQTQSVLEGPKKDPTVKSPDWQIAVDGGLMVGGFFALIAGITLFLNPEQSEAMGVISLIMNFVVGGLALLALSKVTPDINQPKGKRGYIRYLVVSSLVMLAWLVLVMGTQFLIPTSINYVFPAIVYLFVGSGSLVLKWYLKKTLDIRGGIL
;
A
#
# COMPACT_ATOMS: atom_id res chain seq x y z
N MET A 1 7.60 -17.99 -34.59
CA MET A 1 7.42 -16.84 -35.51
C MET A 1 5.97 -16.51 -35.56
N THR A 2 5.57 -15.49 -34.87
CA THR A 2 4.49 -14.56 -35.21
C THR A 2 4.50 -13.50 -34.12
N GLU A 3 5.23 -12.41 -34.40
CA GLU A 3 5.20 -11.17 -33.71
C GLU A 3 3.80 -10.58 -33.90
N ASN A 4 3.00 -10.52 -32.82
CA ASN A 4 1.81 -9.70 -32.78
C ASN A 4 2.23 -8.32 -32.27
N GLN A 5 2.73 -7.48 -33.19
CA GLN A 5 2.88 -6.06 -32.98
C GLN A 5 1.47 -5.48 -32.83
N THR A 6 1.11 -5.17 -31.61
CA THR A 6 -0.07 -4.33 -31.32
C THR A 6 0.27 -2.92 -31.81
N GLU A 7 -0.09 -2.60 -33.05
CA GLU A 7 -0.10 -1.23 -33.56
C GLU A 7 -0.99 -0.39 -32.63
N VAL A 8 -0.35 0.45 -31.82
CA VAL A 8 -1.03 1.50 -31.05
C VAL A 8 -1.56 2.49 -32.10
N LYS A 9 -2.81 2.29 -32.50
CA LYS A 9 -3.55 3.20 -33.38
C LYS A 9 -3.56 4.57 -32.71
N LYS A 10 -2.75 5.51 -33.21
CA LYS A 10 -2.79 6.91 -32.75
C LYS A 10 -4.22 7.40 -32.86
N VAL A 11 -4.84 7.57 -31.69
CA VAL A 11 -6.23 8.05 -31.59
C VAL A 11 -6.23 9.50 -32.06
N ASP A 12 -6.92 9.78 -33.18
CA ASP A 12 -7.05 11.15 -33.66
C ASP A 12 -8.04 11.91 -32.76
N VAL A 13 -7.47 12.60 -31.79
CA VAL A 13 -8.17 13.39 -30.77
C VAL A 13 -9.08 14.45 -31.42
N ALA A 14 -8.65 15.04 -32.56
CA ALA A 14 -9.42 16.07 -33.26
C ALA A 14 -10.70 15.49 -33.87
N THR A 15 -10.59 14.36 -34.53
CA THR A 15 -11.76 13.65 -35.12
C THR A 15 -12.73 13.16 -34.04
N LEU A 16 -12.24 12.67 -32.91
CA LEU A 16 -13.14 12.26 -31.82
C LEU A 16 -13.85 13.44 -31.15
N ARG A 17 -13.19 14.58 -31.05
CA ARG A 17 -13.81 15.81 -30.52
C ARG A 17 -14.96 16.31 -31.38
N SER A 18 -14.84 16.26 -32.70
CA SER A 18 -15.93 16.69 -33.62
C SER A 18 -17.19 15.83 -33.53
N GLN A 19 -17.07 14.62 -32.97
CA GLN A 19 -18.18 13.69 -32.75
C GLN A 19 -18.91 13.91 -31.43
N LEU A 20 -18.43 14.78 -30.56
CA LEU A 20 -19.01 15.00 -29.23
C LEU A 20 -20.29 15.81 -29.30
N THR A 21 -21.23 15.51 -28.42
CA THR A 21 -22.40 16.39 -28.19
C THR A 21 -21.92 17.67 -27.50
N LYS A 22 -22.66 18.79 -27.71
CA LYS A 22 -22.31 20.09 -27.09
C LYS A 22 -22.05 20.03 -25.59
N LYS A 23 -22.83 19.22 -24.85
CA LYS A 23 -22.63 19.03 -23.39
C LYS A 23 -21.32 18.33 -23.05
N ASN A 24 -20.98 17.29 -23.80
CA ASN A 24 -19.75 16.54 -23.60
C ASN A 24 -18.52 17.35 -24.04
N GLU A 25 -18.63 18.11 -25.10
CA GLU A 25 -17.59 19.04 -25.55
C GLU A 25 -17.30 20.12 -24.51
N GLN A 26 -18.33 20.74 -23.95
CA GLN A 26 -18.17 21.72 -22.86
C GLN A 26 -17.48 21.11 -21.64
N TYR A 27 -17.81 19.88 -21.28
CA TYR A 27 -17.16 19.17 -20.19
C TYR A 27 -15.66 18.99 -20.46
N ILE A 28 -15.28 18.53 -21.65
CA ILE A 28 -13.88 18.36 -22.05
C ILE A 28 -13.11 19.68 -22.02
N LEU A 29 -13.70 20.77 -22.54
CA LEU A 29 -13.10 22.10 -22.51
C LEU A 29 -12.88 22.61 -21.06
N GLN A 30 -13.87 22.39 -20.18
CA GLN A 30 -13.72 22.77 -18.76
C GLN A 30 -12.65 21.91 -18.06
N LEU A 31 -12.59 20.61 -18.37
CA LEU A 31 -11.58 19.71 -17.81
C LEU A 31 -10.17 20.12 -18.24
N GLU A 32 -9.96 20.43 -19.52
CA GLU A 32 -8.67 20.92 -20.01
C GLU A 32 -8.24 22.23 -19.32
N ARG A 33 -9.19 23.15 -19.14
CA ARG A 33 -8.91 24.41 -18.42
C ARG A 33 -8.51 24.13 -16.98
N SER A 34 -9.27 23.31 -16.27
CA SER A 34 -8.99 22.94 -14.88
C SER A 34 -7.66 22.23 -14.73
N LEU A 35 -7.29 21.32 -15.65
CA LEU A 35 -6.00 20.64 -15.66
C LEU A 35 -4.83 21.60 -15.93
N LYS A 36 -5.02 22.59 -16.82
CA LYS A 36 -4.02 23.64 -17.09
C LYS A 36 -3.83 24.56 -15.88
N GLU A 37 -4.91 24.98 -15.23
CA GLU A 37 -4.88 25.77 -14.00
C GLU A 37 -4.17 25.03 -12.86
N ALA A 38 -4.34 23.70 -12.78
CA ALA A 38 -3.65 22.81 -11.86
C ALA A 38 -2.20 22.47 -12.27
N GLN A 39 -1.63 23.14 -13.30
CA GLN A 39 -0.27 22.97 -13.79
C GLN A 39 0.09 21.54 -14.23
N VAL A 40 -0.88 20.76 -14.67
CA VAL A 40 -0.66 19.42 -15.23
C VAL A 40 0.10 19.53 -16.57
N SER A 41 1.10 18.68 -16.78
CA SER A 41 1.90 18.68 -18.01
C SER A 41 1.04 18.44 -19.27
N LYS A 42 1.39 19.08 -20.38
CA LYS A 42 0.67 18.95 -21.65
C LYS A 42 0.60 17.49 -22.12
N SER A 43 1.65 16.71 -21.91
CA SER A 43 1.68 15.27 -22.25
C SER A 43 0.66 14.48 -21.45
N LYS A 44 0.51 14.76 -20.15
CA LYS A 44 -0.46 14.09 -19.29
C LYS A 44 -1.90 14.49 -19.61
N ILE A 45 -2.13 15.75 -19.99
CA ILE A 45 -3.45 16.19 -20.48
C ILE A 45 -3.81 15.45 -21.78
N ALA A 46 -2.86 15.36 -22.73
CA ALA A 46 -3.09 14.66 -23.98
C ALA A 46 -3.41 13.19 -23.78
N SER A 47 -2.61 12.45 -22.98
CA SER A 47 -2.88 11.03 -22.68
C SER A 47 -4.21 10.83 -21.98
N THR A 48 -4.60 11.71 -21.05
CA THR A 48 -5.92 11.65 -20.39
C THR A 48 -7.06 11.78 -21.41
N LEU A 49 -6.93 12.68 -22.37
CA LEU A 49 -7.93 12.87 -23.41
C LEU A 49 -7.97 11.71 -24.41
N GLU A 50 -6.81 11.15 -24.76
CA GLU A 50 -6.72 9.94 -25.60
C GLU A 50 -7.44 8.74 -24.98
N GLU A 51 -7.41 8.61 -23.66
CA GLU A 51 -8.15 7.56 -22.95
C GLU A 51 -9.66 7.85 -22.82
N MET A 52 -10.02 9.11 -22.55
CA MET A 52 -11.41 9.48 -22.27
C MET A 52 -12.30 9.61 -23.51
N LEU A 53 -11.76 10.18 -24.61
CA LEU A 53 -12.56 10.51 -25.78
C LEU A 53 -13.18 9.30 -26.47
N PRO A 54 -12.48 8.18 -26.71
CA PRO A 54 -13.08 6.99 -27.34
C PRO A 54 -14.24 6.44 -26.51
N VAL A 55 -14.05 6.36 -25.19
CA VAL A 55 -15.08 5.88 -24.27
C VAL A 55 -16.30 6.80 -24.30
N LEU A 56 -16.06 8.12 -24.30
CA LEU A 56 -17.11 9.11 -24.31
C LEU A 56 -17.93 9.08 -25.62
N VAL A 57 -17.26 8.98 -26.78
CA VAL A 57 -17.90 8.88 -28.09
C VAL A 57 -18.75 7.61 -28.20
N GLU A 58 -18.28 6.49 -27.65
CA GLU A 58 -19.04 5.24 -27.63
C GLU A 58 -20.28 5.36 -26.72
N LYS A 59 -20.09 5.82 -25.49
CA LYS A 59 -21.13 5.82 -24.45
C LYS A 59 -22.17 6.92 -24.67
N GLN A 60 -21.83 8.06 -25.32
CA GLN A 60 -22.82 9.08 -25.66
C GLN A 60 -23.86 8.58 -26.64
N LYS A 61 -23.55 7.58 -27.50
CA LYS A 61 -24.55 6.94 -28.37
C LYS A 61 -25.63 6.22 -27.57
N LYS A 62 -25.33 5.87 -26.31
CA LYS A 62 -26.30 5.29 -25.35
C LYS A 62 -26.94 6.34 -24.44
N GLY A 63 -26.80 7.64 -24.78
CA GLY A 63 -27.37 8.75 -24.01
C GLY A 63 -26.59 9.15 -22.73
N LEU A 64 -25.43 8.55 -22.48
CA LEU A 64 -24.63 8.89 -21.29
C LEU A 64 -23.79 10.15 -21.51
N THR A 65 -23.76 11.02 -20.50
CA THR A 65 -22.97 12.25 -20.51
C THR A 65 -21.59 12.04 -19.88
N ALA A 66 -20.63 12.91 -20.23
CA ALA A 66 -19.29 12.89 -19.63
C ALA A 66 -19.34 12.96 -18.10
N ARG A 67 -20.25 13.78 -17.55
CA ARG A 67 -20.44 13.89 -16.09
C ARG A 67 -20.95 12.60 -15.43
N GLN A 68 -21.76 11.82 -16.13
CA GLN A 68 -22.22 10.52 -15.62
C GLN A 68 -21.13 9.45 -15.67
N LEU A 69 -20.24 9.53 -16.66
CA LEU A 69 -19.14 8.57 -16.84
C LEU A 69 -17.94 8.86 -15.92
N PHE A 70 -17.56 10.12 -15.81
CA PHE A 70 -16.30 10.54 -15.19
C PHE A 70 -16.49 11.40 -13.94
N GLY A 71 -17.72 11.69 -13.54
CA GLY A 71 -18.01 12.58 -12.42
C GLY A 71 -17.93 14.06 -12.78
N THR A 72 -17.81 14.92 -11.77
CA THR A 72 -17.64 16.37 -11.99
C THR A 72 -16.24 16.68 -12.52
N VAL A 73 -16.09 17.84 -13.19
CA VAL A 73 -14.77 18.31 -13.68
C VAL A 73 -13.75 18.35 -12.55
N THR A 74 -14.15 18.86 -11.38
CA THR A 74 -13.26 18.92 -10.20
C THR A 74 -12.81 17.54 -9.73
N GLN A 75 -13.74 16.56 -9.67
CA GLN A 75 -13.40 15.18 -9.29
C GLN A 75 -12.47 14.53 -10.32
N GLN A 76 -12.70 14.77 -11.62
CA GLN A 76 -11.83 14.22 -12.65
C GLN A 76 -10.46 14.90 -12.66
N THR A 77 -10.39 16.22 -12.46
CA THR A 77 -9.12 16.95 -12.29
C THR A 77 -8.32 16.38 -11.11
N GLN A 78 -8.97 16.17 -9.98
CA GLN A 78 -8.36 15.56 -8.80
C GLN A 78 -7.84 14.14 -9.11
N SER A 79 -8.63 13.33 -9.80
CA SER A 79 -8.25 11.98 -10.21
C SER A 79 -7.01 11.97 -11.12
N VAL A 80 -6.88 12.95 -12.03
CA VAL A 80 -5.72 13.08 -12.91
C VAL A 80 -4.48 13.54 -12.14
N LEU A 81 -4.64 14.43 -11.14
CA LEU A 81 -3.55 14.88 -10.27
C LEU A 81 -3.04 13.77 -9.36
N GLU A 82 -3.94 13.01 -8.76
CA GLU A 82 -3.63 11.88 -7.88
C GLU A 82 -3.04 10.68 -8.66
N GLY A 83 -3.20 10.67 -9.99
CA GLY A 83 -2.83 9.55 -10.85
C GLY A 83 -3.89 8.43 -10.85
N PRO A 84 -3.68 7.35 -11.63
CA PRO A 84 -4.61 6.25 -11.67
C PRO A 84 -4.79 5.71 -10.26
N LYS A 85 -6.01 5.81 -9.70
CA LYS A 85 -6.35 5.17 -8.44
C LYS A 85 -6.06 3.69 -8.62
N LYS A 86 -4.99 3.21 -8.00
CA LYS A 86 -4.74 1.77 -7.95
C LYS A 86 -6.01 1.13 -7.41
N ASP A 87 -6.50 0.11 -8.11
CA ASP A 87 -7.67 -0.64 -7.68
C ASP A 87 -7.53 -0.97 -6.19
N PRO A 88 -8.48 -0.59 -5.33
CA PRO A 88 -8.40 -0.86 -3.89
C PRO A 88 -8.32 -2.37 -3.58
N THR A 89 -8.64 -3.22 -4.54
CA THR A 89 -8.52 -4.68 -4.43
C THR A 89 -7.11 -5.19 -4.69
N VAL A 90 -6.25 -4.40 -5.35
CA VAL A 90 -4.87 -4.79 -5.66
C VAL A 90 -3.97 -4.52 -4.44
N LYS A 91 -3.52 -5.61 -3.83
CA LYS A 91 -2.55 -5.56 -2.73
C LYS A 91 -1.16 -5.18 -3.25
N SER A 92 -0.40 -4.51 -2.42
CA SER A 92 1.02 -4.23 -2.69
C SER A 92 1.83 -5.53 -2.80
N PRO A 93 3.00 -5.50 -3.44
CA PRO A 93 3.92 -6.63 -3.47
C PRO A 93 4.24 -7.16 -2.07
N ASP A 94 4.40 -8.47 -1.95
CA ASP A 94 4.62 -9.15 -0.68
C ASP A 94 5.76 -8.55 0.16
N TRP A 95 6.86 -8.17 -0.48
CA TRP A 95 8.00 -7.57 0.22
C TRP A 95 7.67 -6.22 0.87
N GLN A 96 6.80 -5.40 0.25
CA GLN A 96 6.37 -4.13 0.83
C GLN A 96 5.52 -4.36 2.08
N ILE A 97 4.61 -5.35 2.03
CA ILE A 97 3.77 -5.73 3.16
C ILE A 97 4.63 -6.31 4.29
N ALA A 98 5.64 -7.14 3.96
CA ALA A 98 6.57 -7.69 4.94
C ALA A 98 7.42 -6.60 5.60
N VAL A 99 7.95 -5.65 4.84
CA VAL A 99 8.73 -4.52 5.38
C VAL A 99 7.86 -3.62 6.25
N ASP A 100 6.66 -3.27 5.80
CA ASP A 100 5.71 -2.46 6.60
C ASP A 100 5.37 -3.15 7.92
N GLY A 101 5.07 -4.43 7.87
CA GLY A 101 4.81 -5.26 9.05
C GLY A 101 6.00 -5.39 9.98
N GLY A 102 7.19 -5.63 9.42
CA GLY A 102 8.43 -5.76 10.16
C GLY A 102 8.81 -4.47 10.90
N LEU A 103 8.75 -3.33 10.22
CA LEU A 103 8.98 -2.02 10.81
C LEU A 103 8.00 -1.73 11.96
N MET A 104 6.77 -2.18 11.83
CA MET A 104 5.78 -2.03 12.87
C MET A 104 6.08 -2.91 14.09
N VAL A 105 6.19 -4.21 13.90
CA VAL A 105 6.42 -5.17 15.00
C VAL A 105 7.76 -4.91 15.66
N GLY A 106 8.85 -4.86 14.87
CA GLY A 106 10.19 -4.58 15.39
C GLY A 106 10.30 -3.22 16.06
N GLY A 107 9.66 -2.18 15.48
CA GLY A 107 9.62 -0.84 16.05
C GLY A 107 8.90 -0.80 17.40
N PHE A 108 7.76 -1.45 17.56
CA PHE A 108 7.07 -1.53 18.84
C PHE A 108 7.86 -2.31 19.89
N PHE A 109 8.44 -3.45 19.53
CA PHE A 109 9.26 -4.21 20.45
C PHE A 109 10.54 -3.47 20.87
N ALA A 110 11.16 -2.72 19.93
CA ALA A 110 12.27 -1.84 20.25
C ALA A 110 11.87 -0.75 21.25
N LEU A 111 10.72 -0.08 21.04
CA LEU A 111 10.24 0.92 21.99
C LEU A 111 9.97 0.33 23.37
N ILE A 112 9.30 -0.82 23.45
CA ILE A 112 9.01 -1.51 24.71
C ILE A 112 10.34 -1.84 25.42
N ALA A 113 11.30 -2.44 24.70
CA ALA A 113 12.61 -2.77 25.26
C ALA A 113 13.36 -1.52 25.76
N GLY A 114 13.35 -0.44 24.96
CA GLY A 114 13.98 0.82 25.34
C GLY A 114 13.33 1.46 26.57
N ILE A 115 12.00 1.51 26.64
CA ILE A 115 11.26 2.05 27.79
C ILE A 115 11.52 1.19 29.04
N THR A 116 11.42 -0.14 28.91
CA THR A 116 11.67 -1.07 30.03
C THR A 116 13.07 -0.91 30.59
N LEU A 117 14.08 -0.86 29.72
CA LEU A 117 15.48 -0.69 30.12
C LEU A 117 15.75 0.72 30.71
N PHE A 118 15.04 1.75 30.23
CA PHE A 118 15.13 3.11 30.77
C PHE A 118 14.56 3.21 32.19
N LEU A 119 13.42 2.54 32.44
CA LEU A 119 12.76 2.56 33.74
C LEU A 119 13.43 1.62 34.76
N ASN A 120 13.99 0.50 34.30
CA ASN A 120 14.62 -0.52 35.14
C ASN A 120 15.99 -0.92 34.58
N PRO A 121 17.02 -0.08 34.76
CA PRO A 121 18.36 -0.33 34.19
C PRO A 121 19.06 -1.61 34.70
N GLU A 122 18.64 -2.10 35.86
CA GLU A 122 19.24 -3.30 36.49
C GLU A 122 18.64 -4.62 35.99
N GLN A 123 17.55 -4.58 35.19
CA GLN A 123 16.96 -5.78 34.62
C GLN A 123 17.87 -6.33 33.51
N SER A 124 18.55 -7.43 33.81
CA SER A 124 19.47 -8.12 32.90
C SER A 124 18.81 -8.86 31.74
N GLU A 125 17.46 -8.90 31.67
CA GLU A 125 16.69 -9.61 30.65
C GLU A 125 16.26 -8.73 29.48
N ALA A 126 16.99 -7.67 29.19
CA ALA A 126 16.69 -6.83 28.04
C ALA A 126 16.93 -7.57 26.73
N MET A 127 16.09 -7.27 25.74
CA MET A 127 16.16 -7.88 24.42
C MET A 127 17.49 -7.58 23.73
N GLY A 128 18.27 -8.60 23.39
CA GLY A 128 19.51 -8.42 22.64
C GLY A 128 19.30 -8.06 21.17
N VAL A 129 20.37 -7.66 20.49
CA VAL A 129 20.36 -7.20 19.10
C VAL A 129 19.81 -8.26 18.13
N ILE A 130 20.17 -9.52 18.33
CA ILE A 130 19.67 -10.60 17.44
C ILE A 130 18.18 -10.81 17.64
N SER A 131 17.71 -10.83 18.89
CA SER A 131 16.28 -10.90 19.20
C SER A 131 15.51 -9.72 18.61
N LEU A 132 16.10 -8.53 18.60
CA LEU A 132 15.52 -7.34 17.96
C LEU A 132 15.42 -7.53 16.44
N ILE A 133 16.47 -7.95 15.75
CA ILE A 133 16.47 -8.22 14.32
C ILE A 133 15.42 -9.29 13.97
N MET A 134 15.35 -10.36 14.79
CA MET A 134 14.34 -11.40 14.60
C MET A 134 12.91 -10.87 14.72
N ASN A 135 12.64 -9.93 15.62
CA ASN A 135 11.33 -9.28 15.69
C ASN A 135 10.99 -8.50 14.42
N PHE A 136 11.95 -7.83 13.79
CA PHE A 136 11.72 -7.17 12.49
C PHE A 136 11.43 -8.18 11.38
N VAL A 137 12.25 -9.21 11.26
CA VAL A 137 12.15 -10.19 10.16
C VAL A 137 10.94 -11.10 10.34
N VAL A 138 10.86 -11.77 11.49
CA VAL A 138 9.80 -12.75 11.76
C VAL A 138 8.46 -12.04 11.92
N GLY A 139 8.43 -10.86 12.59
CA GLY A 139 7.23 -10.05 12.70
C GLY A 139 6.70 -9.59 11.35
N GLY A 140 7.58 -9.19 10.44
CA GLY A 140 7.21 -8.83 9.07
C GLY A 140 6.63 -10.00 8.27
N LEU A 141 7.27 -11.15 8.33
CA LEU A 141 6.78 -12.38 7.69
C LEU A 141 5.46 -12.88 8.31
N ALA A 142 5.31 -12.75 9.63
CA ALA A 142 4.08 -13.07 10.33
C ALA A 142 2.91 -12.22 9.84
N LEU A 143 3.08 -10.90 9.78
CA LEU A 143 2.04 -10.00 9.28
C LEU A 143 1.76 -10.19 7.78
N LEU A 144 2.77 -10.51 6.98
CA LEU A 144 2.57 -10.91 5.58
C LEU A 144 1.72 -12.19 5.48
N ALA A 145 2.04 -13.22 6.25
CA ALA A 145 1.28 -14.47 6.24
C ALA A 145 -0.19 -14.22 6.64
N LEU A 146 -0.43 -13.43 7.68
CA LEU A 146 -1.76 -13.06 8.12
C LEU A 146 -2.52 -12.24 7.06
N SER A 147 -1.86 -11.33 6.35
CA SER A 147 -2.48 -10.53 5.28
C SER A 147 -3.01 -11.38 4.11
N LYS A 148 -2.42 -12.57 3.89
CA LYS A 148 -2.87 -13.51 2.84
C LYS A 148 -4.10 -14.33 3.22
N VAL A 149 -4.39 -14.44 4.50
CA VAL A 149 -5.53 -15.23 5.01
C VAL A 149 -6.62 -14.36 5.64
N THR A 150 -6.50 -13.04 5.58
CA THR A 150 -7.51 -12.11 6.09
C THR A 150 -8.89 -12.46 5.54
N PRO A 151 -9.92 -12.59 6.41
CA PRO A 151 -11.27 -12.94 5.99
C PRO A 151 -11.87 -11.89 5.06
N ASP A 152 -12.56 -12.34 4.01
CA ASP A 152 -13.31 -11.46 3.12
C ASP A 152 -14.72 -11.24 3.69
N ILE A 153 -14.95 -10.03 4.22
CA ILE A 153 -16.25 -9.64 4.81
C ILE A 153 -17.37 -9.55 3.78
N ASN A 154 -17.05 -9.41 2.48
CA ASN A 154 -18.03 -9.32 1.40
C ASN A 154 -18.58 -10.70 1.00
N GLN A 155 -17.94 -11.79 1.45
CA GLN A 155 -18.41 -13.15 1.19
C GLN A 155 -19.56 -13.55 2.13
N PRO A 156 -20.46 -14.44 1.70
CA PRO A 156 -21.52 -14.98 2.54
C PRO A 156 -20.99 -15.62 3.82
N LYS A 157 -21.79 -15.59 4.89
CA LYS A 157 -21.48 -16.29 6.15
C LYS A 157 -21.13 -17.76 5.86
N GLY A 158 -20.00 -18.24 6.38
CA GLY A 158 -19.46 -19.59 6.13
C GLY A 158 -18.38 -19.67 5.03
N LYS A 159 -18.34 -18.75 4.07
CA LYS A 159 -17.29 -18.68 3.03
C LYS A 159 -16.23 -17.61 3.30
N ARG A 160 -16.34 -16.85 4.37
CA ARG A 160 -15.47 -15.72 4.74
C ARG A 160 -14.05 -16.12 5.14
N GLY A 161 -13.78 -17.40 5.37
CA GLY A 161 -12.44 -17.89 5.73
C GLY A 161 -12.00 -17.64 7.17
N TYR A 162 -12.92 -17.34 8.11
CA TYR A 162 -12.60 -17.09 9.52
C TYR A 162 -11.86 -18.25 10.19
N ILE A 163 -12.26 -19.50 9.95
CA ILE A 163 -11.61 -20.69 10.54
C ILE A 163 -10.17 -20.79 10.04
N ARG A 164 -9.96 -20.59 8.71
CA ARG A 164 -8.62 -20.58 8.13
C ARG A 164 -7.76 -19.47 8.75
N TYR A 165 -8.33 -18.28 8.92
CA TYR A 165 -7.64 -17.15 9.55
C TYR A 165 -7.25 -17.49 11.01
N LEU A 166 -8.17 -18.06 11.79
CA LEU A 166 -7.93 -18.43 13.18
C LEU A 166 -6.79 -19.47 13.29
N VAL A 167 -6.84 -20.53 12.49
CA VAL A 167 -5.81 -21.57 12.50
C VAL A 167 -4.45 -21.01 12.10
N VAL A 168 -4.39 -20.26 10.98
CA VAL A 168 -3.12 -19.69 10.50
C VAL A 168 -2.58 -18.65 11.48
N SER A 169 -3.42 -17.80 12.08
CA SER A 169 -2.97 -16.81 13.06
C SER A 169 -2.40 -17.45 14.31
N SER A 170 -3.04 -18.52 14.80
CA SER A 170 -2.53 -19.29 15.95
C SER A 170 -1.17 -19.93 15.65
N LEU A 171 -1.02 -20.55 14.48
CA LEU A 171 0.25 -21.17 14.07
C LEU A 171 1.36 -20.13 13.87
N VAL A 172 1.05 -19.01 13.21
CA VAL A 172 2.01 -17.92 13.00
C VAL A 172 2.46 -17.32 14.33
N MET A 173 1.51 -17.10 15.26
CA MET A 173 1.82 -16.57 16.58
C MET A 173 2.69 -17.51 17.40
N LEU A 174 2.39 -18.82 17.34
CA LEU A 174 3.19 -19.87 18.00
C LEU A 174 4.60 -19.93 17.41
N ALA A 175 4.73 -19.94 16.09
CA ALA A 175 6.02 -19.94 15.41
C ALA A 175 6.84 -18.67 15.75
N TRP A 176 6.21 -17.51 15.75
CA TRP A 176 6.87 -16.25 16.13
C TRP A 176 7.37 -16.30 17.58
N LEU A 177 6.54 -16.75 18.51
CA LEU A 177 6.91 -16.87 19.92
C LEU A 177 8.09 -17.85 20.11
N VAL A 178 8.04 -19.03 19.49
CA VAL A 178 9.13 -20.02 19.55
C VAL A 178 10.44 -19.46 18.98
N LEU A 179 10.38 -18.78 17.82
CA LEU A 179 11.56 -18.21 17.19
C LEU A 179 12.16 -17.08 18.02
N VAL A 180 11.34 -16.15 18.52
CA VAL A 180 11.83 -15.01 19.31
C VAL A 180 12.34 -15.45 20.69
N MET A 181 11.59 -16.31 21.40
CA MET A 181 12.07 -16.85 22.68
C MET A 181 13.28 -17.76 22.48
N GLY A 182 13.31 -18.56 21.41
CA GLY A 182 14.45 -19.41 21.07
C GLY A 182 15.75 -18.61 20.94
N THR A 183 15.71 -17.40 20.38
CA THR A 183 16.91 -16.56 20.30
C THR A 183 17.45 -16.13 21.65
N GLN A 184 16.60 -15.93 22.65
CA GLN A 184 17.05 -15.59 24.00
C GLN A 184 17.66 -16.76 24.74
N PHE A 185 17.13 -17.98 24.54
CA PHE A 185 17.62 -19.18 25.23
C PHE A 185 18.81 -19.85 24.54
N LEU A 186 18.86 -19.82 23.21
CA LEU A 186 19.88 -20.54 22.43
C LEU A 186 21.09 -19.70 22.09
N ILE A 187 20.96 -18.38 22.06
CA ILE A 187 22.09 -17.50 21.68
C ILE A 187 22.75 -16.90 22.91
N PRO A 188 24.05 -17.14 23.08
CA PRO A 188 24.81 -16.60 24.21
C PRO A 188 24.75 -15.05 24.24
N THR A 189 24.71 -14.48 25.44
CA THR A 189 24.71 -13.02 25.66
C THR A 189 25.89 -12.29 25.04
N SER A 190 27.03 -13.01 24.89
CA SER A 190 28.22 -12.48 24.21
C SER A 190 27.98 -12.12 22.74
N ILE A 191 27.03 -12.80 22.07
CA ILE A 191 26.66 -12.54 20.67
C ILE A 191 25.34 -11.71 20.59
N ASN A 192 24.42 -11.97 21.52
CA ASN A 192 23.16 -11.25 21.61
C ASN A 192 23.30 -10.03 22.54
N TYR A 193 24.17 -9.11 22.16
CA TYR A 193 24.51 -7.93 22.95
C TYR A 193 23.28 -7.02 23.16
N VAL A 194 23.16 -6.47 24.37
CA VAL A 194 22.10 -5.52 24.74
C VAL A 194 22.61 -4.09 24.56
N PHE A 195 21.95 -3.31 23.77
CA PHE A 195 22.26 -1.89 23.59
C PHE A 195 21.78 -1.04 24.77
N PRO A 196 22.34 0.17 24.96
CA PRO A 196 21.74 1.16 25.86
C PRO A 196 20.29 1.49 25.49
N ALA A 197 19.45 1.82 26.48
CA ALA A 197 18.04 2.12 26.31
C ALA A 197 17.76 3.14 25.19
N ILE A 198 18.60 4.17 25.10
CA ILE A 198 18.48 5.24 24.11
C ILE A 198 18.52 4.72 22.67
N VAL A 199 19.33 3.69 22.39
CA VAL A 199 19.45 3.08 21.05
C VAL A 199 18.15 2.40 20.66
N TYR A 200 17.53 1.65 21.56
CA TYR A 200 16.22 1.02 21.30
C TYR A 200 15.12 2.05 21.06
N LEU A 201 15.13 3.16 21.81
CA LEU A 201 14.17 4.24 21.63
C LEU A 201 14.33 4.90 20.26
N PHE A 202 15.57 5.15 19.80
CA PHE A 202 15.83 5.69 18.47
C PHE A 202 15.48 4.69 17.36
N VAL A 203 15.85 3.43 17.50
CA VAL A 203 15.50 2.39 16.52
C VAL A 203 13.99 2.21 16.44
N GLY A 204 13.30 2.16 17.56
CA GLY A 204 11.85 1.99 17.60
C GLY A 204 11.08 3.17 16.99
N SER A 205 11.39 4.39 17.44
CA SER A 205 10.75 5.61 16.89
C SER A 205 11.11 5.82 15.43
N GLY A 206 12.36 5.64 15.05
CA GLY A 206 12.82 5.75 13.66
C GLY A 206 12.14 4.73 12.74
N SER A 207 11.95 3.49 13.20
CA SER A 207 11.23 2.45 12.45
C SER A 207 9.78 2.83 12.20
N LEU A 208 9.07 3.37 13.18
CA LEU A 208 7.68 3.78 13.02
C LEU A 208 7.53 5.01 12.10
N VAL A 209 8.46 5.96 12.18
CA VAL A 209 8.52 7.11 11.26
C VAL A 209 8.81 6.61 9.83
N LEU A 210 9.79 5.72 9.67
CA LEU A 210 10.12 5.14 8.37
C LEU A 210 8.95 4.35 7.79
N LYS A 211 8.24 3.55 8.62
CA LYS A 211 7.00 2.88 8.23
C LYS A 211 5.98 3.86 7.68
N TRP A 212 5.69 4.93 8.43
CA TRP A 212 4.73 5.95 8.00
C TRP A 212 5.14 6.59 6.67
N TYR A 213 6.41 6.95 6.52
CA TYR A 213 6.95 7.53 5.30
C TYR A 213 6.84 6.57 4.10
N LEU A 214 7.28 5.31 4.26
CA LEU A 214 7.20 4.30 3.20
C LEU A 214 5.76 3.98 2.82
N LYS A 215 4.87 3.85 3.81
CA LYS A 215 3.44 3.60 3.56
C LYS A 215 2.82 4.71 2.72
N LYS A 216 3.18 5.97 2.99
CA LYS A 216 2.70 7.13 2.23
C LYS A 216 3.32 7.21 0.83
N THR A 217 4.64 7.00 0.71
CA THR A 217 5.38 7.17 -0.56
C THR A 217 5.12 6.01 -1.53
N LEU A 218 5.10 4.78 -1.04
CA LEU A 218 4.88 3.58 -1.85
C LEU A 218 3.40 3.19 -1.96
N ASP A 219 2.49 3.93 -1.28
CA ASP A 219 1.04 3.62 -1.23
C ASP A 219 0.78 2.15 -0.88
N ILE A 220 1.42 1.67 0.22
CA ILE A 220 1.35 0.26 0.62
C ILE A 220 -0.06 -0.10 1.06
N ARG A 221 -0.66 -1.08 0.38
CA ARG A 221 -2.02 -1.56 0.59
C ARG A 221 -2.06 -3.06 0.87
N GLY A 222 -3.05 -3.51 1.62
CA GLY A 222 -3.28 -4.93 1.89
C GLY A 222 -2.50 -5.48 3.09
N GLY A 223 -1.83 -4.64 3.87
CA GLY A 223 -1.39 -4.97 5.21
C GLY A 223 -2.58 -5.12 6.18
N ILE A 224 -2.34 -5.70 7.36
CA ILE A 224 -3.39 -5.90 8.38
C ILE A 224 -3.72 -4.59 9.11
N LEU A 225 -2.78 -3.62 9.07
CA LEU A 225 -2.84 -2.35 9.81
C LEU A 225 -2.49 -1.17 8.89
#